data_f3ffbca10dec9b1673d741bde6881cf5
#
_entry.id   f3ffbca10dec9b1673d741bde6881cf5
#
_cell.length_a   1.000
_cell.length_b   1.000
_cell.length_c   1.000
_cell.angle_alpha   90.00
_cell.angle_beta   90.00
_cell.angle_gamma   90.00
#
_symmetry.space_group_name_H-M   'P 1'
#
loop_
_entity.id
_entity.type
_entity.pdbx_description
1 polymer ?
#
loop_
_entity_poly.entity_id
_entity_poly.type
_entity_poly.pdbx_seq_one_letter_code
_entity_poly.pdbx_strand_id
1 'polypeptide(L)'
;MEWHAVALLGAYHGINPGMGWLFAVALGMQQGSARGVWRALPPIALGHCLSVGVVLAVAAAAQIVVPLGALEIVVASILIAFGLYRLWRHRHPVYGGMQVGFRDLTIWSFLMASAHGAGFMVLPLVMGLSADVAASDHAHHVATGPSTAWPLSAALGVHTVAYLLVTAVVAWLVYARVGLAILRTAWFNLDWLWACVLVATGILVIAL
;
A
#
# COMPACT_ATOMS: atom_id res chain seq x y z
N MET A 1 6.67 -0.22 19.18
CA MET A 1 6.04 1.08 18.81
C MET A 1 5.83 1.13 17.30
N GLU A 2 4.76 0.52 16.86
CA GLU A 2 4.51 0.09 15.47
C GLU A 2 3.97 1.19 14.54
N TRP A 3 3.45 2.29 15.11
CA TRP A 3 2.85 3.37 14.33
C TRP A 3 3.82 4.06 13.37
N HIS A 4 5.09 4.20 13.79
CA HIS A 4 6.12 4.75 12.92
C HIS A 4 6.41 3.81 11.74
N ALA A 5 6.41 2.50 11.96
CA ALA A 5 6.60 1.52 10.90
C ALA A 5 5.44 1.57 9.88
N VAL A 6 4.19 1.68 10.36
CA VAL A 6 3.00 1.85 9.50
C VAL A 6 3.10 3.13 8.67
N ALA A 7 3.52 4.25 9.27
CA ALA A 7 3.71 5.52 8.57
C ALA A 7 4.87 5.45 7.55
N LEU A 8 6.01 4.86 7.93
CA LEU A 8 7.17 4.69 7.05
C LEU A 8 6.84 3.78 5.86
N LEU A 9 6.06 2.73 6.08
CA LEU A 9 5.59 1.87 5.00
C LEU A 9 4.66 2.62 4.05
N GLY A 10 3.76 3.47 4.56
CA GLY A 10 2.94 4.36 3.74
C GLY A 10 3.78 5.33 2.91
N ALA A 11 4.77 5.98 3.53
CA ALA A 11 5.71 6.86 2.86
C ALA A 11 6.49 6.13 1.75
N TYR A 12 6.97 4.92 2.03
CA TYR A 12 7.66 4.07 1.07
C TYR A 12 6.77 3.73 -0.14
N HIS A 13 5.49 3.41 0.09
CA HIS A 13 4.52 3.22 -0.99
C HIS A 13 4.35 4.48 -1.85
N GLY A 14 4.34 5.66 -1.21
CA GLY A 14 4.19 6.94 -1.89
C GLY A 14 5.37 7.32 -2.80
N ILE A 15 6.58 6.81 -2.55
CA ILE A 15 7.75 7.04 -3.40
C ILE A 15 7.66 6.26 -4.70
N ASN A 16 7.00 5.08 -4.69
CA ASN A 16 6.95 4.20 -5.85
C ASN A 16 6.14 4.81 -7.00
N PRO A 17 6.73 5.00 -8.20
CA PRO A 17 6.02 5.55 -9.35
C PRO A 17 4.82 4.72 -9.81
N GLY A 18 4.87 3.41 -9.63
CA GLY A 18 3.76 2.50 -9.89
C GLY A 18 2.57 2.68 -8.94
N MET A 19 2.71 3.48 -7.86
CA MET A 19 1.65 3.69 -6.87
C MET A 19 0.81 4.96 -7.10
N GLY A 20 1.10 5.76 -8.16
CA GLY A 20 0.15 6.80 -8.58
C GLY A 20 0.73 8.18 -8.90
N TRP A 21 1.84 8.63 -8.27
CA TRP A 21 2.35 9.98 -8.52
C TRP A 21 2.72 10.22 -10.00
N LEU A 22 3.12 9.18 -10.72
CA LEU A 22 3.41 9.26 -12.13
C LEU A 22 2.16 9.65 -12.97
N PHE A 23 1.01 9.07 -12.63
CA PHE A 23 -0.26 9.45 -13.28
C PHE A 23 -0.68 10.85 -12.92
N ALA A 24 -0.48 11.27 -11.67
CA ALA A 24 -0.76 12.63 -11.26
C ALA A 24 0.07 13.64 -12.06
N VAL A 25 1.37 13.38 -12.23
CA VAL A 25 2.27 14.20 -13.08
C VAL A 25 1.80 14.20 -14.54
N ALA A 26 1.52 13.03 -15.10
CA ALA A 26 1.09 12.90 -16.50
C ALA A 26 -0.20 13.71 -16.77
N LEU A 27 -1.19 13.64 -15.87
CA LEU A 27 -2.44 14.43 -15.99
C LEU A 27 -2.20 15.92 -15.83
N GLY A 28 -1.32 16.32 -14.89
CA GLY A 28 -0.93 17.72 -14.74
C GLY A 28 -0.29 18.28 -16.03
N MET A 29 0.57 17.50 -16.67
CA MET A 29 1.22 17.87 -17.92
C MET A 29 0.27 17.90 -19.11
N GLN A 30 -0.65 16.91 -19.22
CA GLN A 30 -1.68 16.92 -20.26
C GLN A 30 -2.60 18.15 -20.17
N GLN A 31 -2.93 18.58 -18.95
CA GLN A 31 -3.76 19.75 -18.70
C GLN A 31 -2.99 21.08 -18.70
N GLY A 32 -1.65 21.03 -18.81
CA GLY A 32 -0.78 22.21 -18.69
C GLY A 32 -0.95 22.96 -17.36
N SER A 33 -1.39 22.26 -16.30
CA SER A 33 -1.76 22.88 -15.03
C SER A 33 -1.49 21.97 -13.83
N ALA A 34 -0.89 22.55 -12.77
CA ALA A 34 -0.71 21.87 -11.48
C ALA A 34 -2.05 21.39 -10.88
N ARG A 35 -3.17 22.01 -11.29
CA ARG A 35 -4.51 21.60 -10.87
C ARG A 35 -4.83 20.15 -11.29
N GLY A 36 -4.27 19.69 -12.44
CA GLY A 36 -4.37 18.31 -12.89
C GLY A 36 -3.69 17.33 -11.93
N VAL A 37 -2.52 17.69 -11.38
CA VAL A 37 -1.82 16.90 -10.36
C VAL A 37 -2.68 16.72 -9.12
N TRP A 38 -3.19 17.82 -8.56
CA TRP A 38 -4.00 17.80 -7.33
C TRP A 38 -5.32 17.05 -7.49
N ARG A 39 -5.96 17.15 -8.66
CA ARG A 39 -7.21 16.44 -8.95
C ARG A 39 -7.03 14.92 -9.08
N ALA A 40 -5.84 14.47 -9.40
CA ALA A 40 -5.53 13.05 -9.50
C ALA A 40 -5.35 12.38 -8.12
N LEU A 41 -4.93 13.14 -7.10
CA LEU A 41 -4.61 12.58 -5.78
C LEU A 41 -5.79 11.92 -5.06
N PRO A 42 -7.00 12.51 -5.00
CA PRO A 42 -8.14 11.90 -4.32
C PRO A 42 -8.52 10.50 -4.85
N PRO A 43 -8.70 10.28 -6.17
CA PRO A 43 -9.01 8.95 -6.68
C PRO A 43 -7.87 7.95 -6.48
N ILE A 44 -6.61 8.40 -6.57
CA ILE A 44 -5.44 7.57 -6.30
C ILE A 44 -5.41 7.13 -4.84
N ALA A 45 -5.63 8.07 -3.90
CA ALA A 45 -5.70 7.76 -2.48
C ALA A 45 -6.86 6.82 -2.14
N LEU A 46 -8.03 7.05 -2.75
CA LEU A 46 -9.21 6.20 -2.55
C LEU A 46 -8.95 4.76 -3.02
N GLY A 47 -8.39 4.58 -4.21
CA GLY A 47 -8.08 3.25 -4.74
C GLY A 47 -7.07 2.51 -3.86
N HIS A 48 -6.01 3.19 -3.43
CA HIS A 48 -5.01 2.63 -2.51
C HIS A 48 -5.62 2.25 -1.15
N CYS A 49 -6.37 3.17 -0.54
CA CYS A 49 -7.06 2.95 0.73
C CYS A 49 -8.02 1.74 0.66
N LEU A 50 -8.80 1.63 -0.40
CA LEU A 50 -9.69 0.50 -0.62
C LEU A 50 -8.94 -0.82 -0.74
N SER A 51 -7.82 -0.84 -1.46
CA SER A 51 -7.00 -2.04 -1.61
C SER A 51 -6.46 -2.53 -0.26
N VAL A 52 -5.85 -1.63 0.52
CA VAL A 52 -5.33 -1.96 1.86
C VAL A 52 -6.48 -2.33 2.79
N GLY A 53 -7.57 -1.57 2.79
CA GLY A 53 -8.74 -1.77 3.64
C GLY A 53 -9.41 -3.13 3.41
N VAL A 54 -9.55 -3.57 2.16
CA VAL A 54 -10.10 -4.90 1.84
C VAL A 54 -9.24 -6.01 2.44
N VAL A 55 -7.92 -5.93 2.32
CA VAL A 55 -7.02 -6.95 2.89
C VAL A 55 -7.14 -6.98 4.42
N LEU A 56 -7.12 -5.80 5.07
CA LEU A 56 -7.27 -5.71 6.52
C LEU A 56 -8.64 -6.23 6.99
N ALA A 57 -9.72 -5.92 6.27
CA ALA A 57 -11.06 -6.39 6.59
C ALA A 57 -11.19 -7.92 6.45
N VAL A 58 -10.64 -8.48 5.36
CA VAL A 58 -10.62 -9.94 5.15
C VAL A 58 -9.81 -10.65 6.22
N ALA A 59 -8.64 -10.08 6.59
CA ALA A 59 -7.82 -10.66 7.66
C ALA A 59 -8.51 -10.59 9.02
N ALA A 60 -9.17 -9.46 9.34
CA ALA A 60 -9.95 -9.34 10.57
C ALA A 60 -11.10 -10.35 10.63
N ALA A 61 -11.80 -10.57 9.52
CA ALA A 61 -12.83 -11.60 9.44
C ALA A 61 -12.25 -13.02 9.56
N ALA A 62 -11.10 -13.29 8.96
CA ALA A 62 -10.44 -14.59 9.03
C ALA A 62 -9.98 -14.92 10.45
N GLN A 63 -9.56 -13.95 11.26
CA GLN A 63 -9.16 -14.14 12.67
C GLN A 63 -10.28 -14.71 13.55
N ILE A 64 -11.55 -14.57 13.15
CA ILE A 64 -12.69 -15.17 13.88
C ILE A 64 -12.63 -16.70 13.86
N VAL A 65 -12.08 -17.28 12.78
CA VAL A 65 -12.10 -18.73 12.53
C VAL A 65 -10.71 -19.34 12.58
N VAL A 66 -9.68 -18.54 12.22
CA VAL A 66 -8.31 -19.01 12.04
C VAL A 66 -7.43 -18.48 13.20
N PRO A 67 -6.68 -19.35 13.90
CA PRO A 67 -5.72 -18.90 14.92
C PRO A 67 -4.68 -17.93 14.34
N LEU A 68 -4.27 -16.95 15.15
CA LEU A 68 -3.35 -15.87 14.72
C LEU A 68 -2.06 -16.42 14.09
N GLY A 69 -1.42 -17.39 14.72
CA GLY A 69 -0.19 -17.98 14.19
C GLY A 69 -0.35 -18.69 12.84
N ALA A 70 -1.51 -19.32 12.60
CA ALA A 70 -1.80 -19.88 11.28
C ALA A 70 -2.02 -18.79 10.23
N LEU A 71 -2.65 -17.67 10.61
CA LEU A 71 -2.85 -16.53 9.72
C LEU A 71 -1.53 -15.85 9.37
N GLU A 72 -0.61 -15.71 10.33
CA GLU A 72 0.76 -15.20 10.12
C GLU A 72 1.52 -16.03 9.09
N ILE A 73 1.49 -17.36 9.23
CA ILE A 73 2.14 -18.27 8.28
C ILE A 73 1.53 -18.13 6.88
N VAL A 74 0.21 -18.03 6.77
CA VAL A 74 -0.49 -17.84 5.49
C VAL A 74 -0.09 -16.51 4.86
N VAL A 75 -0.10 -15.42 5.61
CA VAL A 75 0.28 -14.09 5.12
C VAL A 75 1.75 -14.08 4.67
N ALA A 76 2.65 -14.62 5.48
CA ALA A 76 4.07 -14.72 5.14
C ALA A 76 4.28 -15.54 3.86
N SER A 77 3.59 -16.67 3.74
CA SER A 77 3.65 -17.53 2.53
C SER A 77 3.17 -16.78 1.28
N ILE A 78 2.07 -16.01 1.38
CA ILE A 78 1.57 -15.18 0.29
C ILE A 78 2.58 -14.11 -0.09
N LEU A 79 3.18 -13.41 0.88
CA LEU A 79 4.18 -12.37 0.64
C LEU A 79 5.40 -12.93 -0.08
N ILE A 80 5.94 -14.06 0.40
CA ILE A 80 7.10 -14.73 -0.21
C ILE A 80 6.76 -15.22 -1.62
N ALA A 81 5.66 -15.98 -1.78
CA ALA A 81 5.26 -16.51 -3.08
C ALA A 81 5.00 -15.40 -4.10
N PHE A 82 4.31 -14.34 -3.68
CA PHE A 82 4.01 -13.19 -4.54
C PHE A 82 5.27 -12.39 -4.89
N GLY A 83 6.17 -12.17 -3.92
CA GLY A 83 7.46 -11.52 -4.15
C GLY A 83 8.33 -12.31 -5.14
N LEU A 84 8.44 -13.64 -4.98
CA LEU A 84 9.15 -14.52 -5.91
C LEU A 84 8.51 -14.53 -7.30
N TYR A 85 7.18 -14.58 -7.38
CA TYR A 85 6.45 -14.48 -8.65
C TYR A 85 6.77 -13.17 -9.37
N ARG A 86 6.82 -12.05 -8.66
CA ARG A 86 7.16 -10.72 -9.20
C ARG A 86 8.61 -10.64 -9.65
N LEU A 87 9.54 -11.26 -8.94
CA LEU A 87 10.95 -11.37 -9.37
C LEU A 87 11.09 -12.13 -10.69
N TRP A 88 10.24 -13.13 -10.91
CA TRP A 88 10.30 -13.96 -12.11
C TRP A 88 9.52 -13.37 -13.29
N ARG A 89 8.43 -12.63 -13.04
CA ARG A 89 7.52 -12.10 -14.07
C ARG A 89 7.44 -10.58 -14.04
N HIS A 90 8.27 -9.92 -14.83
CA HIS A 90 8.28 -8.45 -15.00
C HIS A 90 7.19 -7.95 -15.97
N ARG A 91 5.90 -8.24 -15.73
CA ARG A 91 4.83 -7.74 -16.58
C ARG A 91 3.91 -6.80 -15.81
N HIS A 92 3.81 -5.56 -16.27
CA HIS A 92 2.78 -4.63 -15.83
C HIS A 92 1.52 -4.80 -16.68
N PRO A 93 0.32 -4.80 -16.07
CA PRO A 93 -0.90 -4.69 -16.82
C PRO A 93 -0.94 -3.31 -17.50
N VAL A 94 -0.96 -3.30 -18.82
CA VAL A 94 -1.10 -2.07 -19.61
C VAL A 94 -2.60 -1.79 -19.77
N TYR A 95 -3.17 -1.02 -18.84
CA TYR A 95 -4.51 -0.47 -18.98
C TYR A 95 -4.40 1.05 -19.04
N GLY A 96 -4.90 1.66 -20.11
CA GLY A 96 -5.02 3.08 -20.14
C GLY A 96 -5.20 3.68 -21.53
N GLY A 97 -6.38 4.22 -21.79
CA GLY A 97 -6.59 5.23 -22.81
C GLY A 97 -6.12 6.61 -22.34
N MET A 98 -5.95 7.56 -23.28
CA MET A 98 -5.38 8.90 -23.00
C MET A 98 -6.29 9.84 -22.18
N GLN A 99 -7.52 9.45 -21.85
CA GLN A 99 -8.43 10.22 -20.99
C GLN A 99 -8.81 9.39 -19.78
N VAL A 100 -8.17 9.66 -18.65
CA VAL A 100 -8.39 8.92 -17.41
C VAL A 100 -9.22 9.77 -16.45
N GLY A 101 -10.44 9.28 -16.15
CA GLY A 101 -11.35 9.90 -15.21
C GLY A 101 -11.10 9.53 -13.76
N PHE A 102 -11.89 10.10 -12.85
CA PHE A 102 -11.83 9.80 -11.41
C PHE A 102 -11.98 8.29 -11.15
N ARG A 103 -12.99 7.65 -11.75
CA ARG A 103 -13.27 6.22 -11.59
C ARG A 103 -12.12 5.36 -12.09
N ASP A 104 -11.55 5.69 -13.25
CA ASP A 104 -10.49 4.90 -13.86
C ASP A 104 -9.21 4.96 -13.03
N LEU A 105 -8.86 6.16 -12.50
CA LEU A 105 -7.74 6.32 -11.57
C LEU A 105 -7.94 5.55 -10.27
N THR A 106 -9.17 5.54 -9.72
CA THR A 106 -9.49 4.78 -8.52
C THR A 106 -9.32 3.28 -8.75
N ILE A 107 -9.88 2.75 -9.84
CA ILE A 107 -9.76 1.34 -10.21
C ILE A 107 -8.29 0.98 -10.47
N TRP A 108 -7.59 1.81 -11.23
CA TRP A 108 -6.18 1.59 -11.52
C TRP A 108 -5.33 1.57 -10.23
N SER A 109 -5.51 2.55 -9.34
CA SER A 109 -4.78 2.63 -8.08
C SER A 109 -5.10 1.43 -7.18
N PHE A 110 -6.37 1.00 -7.12
CA PHE A 110 -6.77 -0.21 -6.41
C PHE A 110 -6.04 -1.45 -6.95
N LEU A 111 -6.05 -1.65 -8.27
CA LEU A 111 -5.40 -2.79 -8.91
C LEU A 111 -3.88 -2.78 -8.71
N MET A 112 -3.25 -1.60 -8.84
CA MET A 112 -1.81 -1.48 -8.65
C MET A 112 -1.39 -1.68 -7.20
N ALA A 113 -2.11 -1.12 -6.23
CA ALA A 113 -1.85 -1.36 -4.81
C ALA A 113 -2.03 -2.84 -4.45
N SER A 114 -3.07 -3.49 -4.98
CA SER A 114 -3.29 -4.94 -4.83
C SER A 114 -2.16 -5.75 -5.48
N ALA A 115 -1.78 -5.40 -6.71
CA ALA A 115 -0.70 -6.05 -7.45
C ALA A 115 0.69 -5.86 -6.81
N HIS A 116 0.89 -4.87 -5.98
CA HIS A 116 2.11 -4.65 -5.20
C HIS A 116 2.02 -5.21 -3.77
N GLY A 117 0.90 -5.80 -3.38
CA GLY A 117 0.73 -6.39 -2.06
C GLY A 117 0.67 -5.38 -0.92
N ALA A 118 0.24 -4.14 -1.18
CA ALA A 118 0.26 -3.07 -0.19
C ALA A 118 -0.47 -3.46 1.12
N GLY A 119 -1.65 -4.06 1.03
CA GLY A 119 -2.40 -4.52 2.19
C GLY A 119 -1.70 -5.64 2.95
N PHE A 120 -1.08 -6.60 2.25
CA PHE A 120 -0.37 -7.71 2.88
C PHE A 120 0.87 -7.24 3.63
N MET A 121 1.55 -6.18 3.18
CA MET A 121 2.70 -5.62 3.89
C MET A 121 2.31 -4.86 5.16
N VAL A 122 1.14 -4.23 5.19
CA VAL A 122 0.61 -3.55 6.38
C VAL A 122 0.15 -4.56 7.44
N LEU A 123 -0.34 -5.71 7.01
CA LEU A 123 -1.00 -6.69 7.86
C LEU A 123 -0.14 -7.17 9.05
N PRO A 124 1.14 -7.59 8.88
CA PRO A 124 1.97 -8.02 10.01
C PRO A 124 2.15 -6.95 11.08
N LEU A 125 2.31 -5.68 10.66
CA LEU A 125 2.45 -4.56 11.59
C LEU A 125 1.17 -4.35 12.41
N VAL A 126 0.02 -4.52 11.78
CA VAL A 126 -1.28 -4.38 12.46
C VAL A 126 -1.58 -5.57 13.37
N MET A 127 -1.17 -6.78 12.98
CA MET A 127 -1.31 -7.98 13.83
C MET A 127 -0.46 -7.86 15.10
N GLY A 128 0.79 -7.37 15.00
CA GLY A 128 1.64 -7.04 16.14
C GLY A 128 1.00 -6.01 17.07
N LEU A 129 0.44 -4.92 16.52
CA LEU A 129 -0.29 -3.90 17.29
C LEU A 129 -1.49 -4.49 18.05
N SER A 130 -2.23 -5.39 17.43
CA SER A 130 -3.39 -6.04 18.03
C SER A 130 -2.99 -6.99 19.17
N ALA A 131 -1.86 -7.68 19.03
CA ALA A 131 -1.30 -8.55 20.08
C ALA A 131 -0.83 -7.75 21.30
N ASP A 132 -0.15 -6.61 21.10
CA ASP A 132 0.28 -5.72 22.18
C ASP A 132 -0.90 -5.16 22.98
N VAL A 133 -1.98 -4.78 22.30
CA VAL A 133 -3.21 -4.29 22.95
C VAL A 133 -3.89 -5.41 23.75
N ALA A 134 -3.97 -6.63 23.20
CA ALA A 134 -4.54 -7.78 23.91
C ALA A 134 -3.71 -8.20 25.12
N ALA A 135 -2.39 -8.05 25.08
CA ALA A 135 -1.49 -8.37 26.20
C ALA A 135 -1.57 -7.33 27.33
N SER A 136 -1.91 -6.07 27.03
CA SER A 136 -2.06 -4.99 28.01
C SER A 136 -3.39 -5.00 28.74
N ASP A 137 -4.43 -5.55 28.15
CA ASP A 137 -5.70 -5.77 28.80
C ASP A 137 -5.69 -7.16 29.46
N HIS A 138 -5.60 -7.22 30.77
CA HIS A 138 -5.78 -8.44 31.57
C HIS A 138 -7.23 -8.97 31.51
N ALA A 139 -7.81 -9.04 30.34
CA ALA A 139 -9.19 -9.44 30.13
C ALA A 139 -9.31 -10.77 29.39
N HIS A 140 -9.74 -11.77 30.11
CA HIS A 140 -10.24 -13.06 29.67
C HIS A 140 -11.46 -12.97 28.74
N HIS A 141 -11.38 -12.28 27.62
CA HIS A 141 -12.38 -12.42 26.55
C HIS A 141 -11.69 -12.12 25.23
N VAL A 142 -11.68 -13.10 24.35
CA VAL A 142 -11.41 -12.95 22.92
C VAL A 142 -12.35 -11.86 22.40
N ALA A 143 -11.87 -10.64 22.37
CA ALA A 143 -12.66 -9.49 21.96
C ALA A 143 -12.74 -9.44 20.43
N THR A 144 -13.66 -10.21 19.88
CA THR A 144 -14.26 -9.92 18.56
C THR A 144 -15.26 -8.77 18.76
N GLY A 145 -14.77 -7.58 19.12
CA GLY A 145 -15.62 -6.45 19.43
C GLY A 145 -15.12 -5.15 18.81
N PRO A 146 -15.84 -4.03 19.02
CA PRO A 146 -15.45 -2.69 18.53
C PRO A 146 -14.03 -2.26 18.91
N SER A 147 -13.42 -2.88 19.93
CA SER A 147 -12.06 -2.62 20.40
C SER A 147 -10.96 -2.97 19.37
N THR A 148 -11.20 -3.93 18.46
CA THR A 148 -10.23 -4.30 17.41
C THR A 148 -10.40 -3.46 16.15
N ALA A 149 -11.56 -2.88 15.91
CA ALA A 149 -11.83 -2.05 14.73
C ALA A 149 -11.04 -0.73 14.75
N TRP A 150 -10.81 -0.17 15.94
CA TRP A 150 -10.09 1.09 16.10
C TRP A 150 -8.62 1.01 15.67
N PRO A 151 -7.79 0.06 16.15
CA PRO A 151 -6.40 -0.03 15.70
C PRO A 151 -6.28 -0.26 14.19
N LEU A 152 -7.15 -1.08 13.60
CA LEU A 152 -7.19 -1.34 12.15
C LEU A 152 -7.51 -0.09 11.34
N SER A 153 -8.54 0.64 11.74
CA SER A 153 -8.93 1.88 11.03
C SER A 153 -7.90 2.98 11.20
N ALA A 154 -7.30 3.11 12.38
CA ALA A 154 -6.23 4.06 12.65
C ALA A 154 -4.97 3.72 11.83
N ALA A 155 -4.56 2.45 11.76
CA ALA A 155 -3.44 2.01 10.97
C ALA A 155 -3.67 2.28 9.46
N LEU A 156 -4.87 1.94 8.95
CA LEU A 156 -5.26 2.29 7.59
C LEU A 156 -5.18 3.80 7.33
N GLY A 157 -5.66 4.61 8.28
CA GLY A 157 -5.62 6.06 8.20
C GLY A 157 -4.19 6.61 8.17
N VAL A 158 -3.35 6.21 9.14
CA VAL A 158 -1.94 6.64 9.22
C VAL A 158 -1.17 6.24 7.96
N HIS A 159 -1.32 4.99 7.53
CA HIS A 159 -0.69 4.48 6.32
C HIS A 159 -1.10 5.28 5.08
N THR A 160 -2.41 5.48 4.88
CA THR A 160 -2.95 6.19 3.70
C THR A 160 -2.55 7.66 3.70
N VAL A 161 -2.55 8.32 4.86
CA VAL A 161 -2.12 9.72 4.97
C VAL A 161 -0.62 9.85 4.64
N ALA A 162 0.23 9.01 5.20
CA ALA A 162 1.66 9.02 4.92
C ALA A 162 1.94 8.74 3.43
N TYR A 163 1.28 7.74 2.85
CA TYR A 163 1.31 7.44 1.42
C TYR A 163 0.92 8.65 0.58
N LEU A 164 -0.23 9.27 0.87
CA LEU A 164 -0.76 10.40 0.09
C LEU A 164 0.15 11.62 0.17
N LEU A 165 0.67 11.94 1.36
CA LEU A 165 1.58 13.07 1.55
C LEU A 165 2.84 12.91 0.70
N VAL A 166 3.48 11.74 0.74
CA VAL A 166 4.68 11.49 -0.05
C VAL A 166 4.37 11.47 -1.55
N THR A 167 3.28 10.81 -1.96
CA THR A 167 2.79 10.82 -3.35
C THR A 167 2.57 12.25 -3.84
N ALA A 168 1.93 13.11 -3.04
CA ALA A 168 1.67 14.50 -3.39
C ALA A 168 2.97 15.31 -3.53
N VAL A 169 3.88 15.18 -2.56
CA VAL A 169 5.16 15.88 -2.59
C VAL A 169 5.99 15.46 -3.81
N VAL A 170 6.11 14.15 -4.05
CA VAL A 170 6.87 13.63 -5.20
C VAL A 170 6.22 14.06 -6.52
N ALA A 171 4.89 13.93 -6.65
CA ALA A 171 4.17 14.38 -7.84
C ALA A 171 4.37 15.87 -8.12
N TRP A 172 4.26 16.69 -7.08
CA TRP A 172 4.45 18.14 -7.22
C TRP A 172 5.89 18.51 -7.58
N LEU A 173 6.90 17.92 -6.93
CA LEU A 173 8.31 18.15 -7.22
C LEU A 173 8.67 17.75 -8.65
N VAL A 174 8.22 16.57 -9.09
CA VAL A 174 8.48 16.08 -10.44
C VAL A 174 7.78 16.97 -11.47
N TYR A 175 6.52 17.34 -11.24
CA TYR A 175 5.79 18.25 -12.12
C TYR A 175 6.46 19.62 -12.23
N ALA A 176 6.86 20.22 -11.08
CA ALA A 176 7.36 21.59 -11.03
C ALA A 176 8.81 21.75 -11.50
N ARG A 177 9.65 20.73 -11.33
CA ARG A 177 11.11 20.86 -11.53
C ARG A 177 11.67 19.99 -12.64
N VAL A 178 11.10 18.85 -12.91
CA VAL A 178 11.76 17.79 -13.69
C VAL A 178 11.01 17.46 -15.00
N GLY A 179 9.69 17.48 -14.98
CA GLY A 179 8.88 16.97 -16.07
C GLY A 179 9.06 15.46 -16.27
N LEU A 180 8.43 14.92 -17.33
CA LEU A 180 8.52 13.47 -17.64
C LEU A 180 9.88 13.04 -18.23
N ALA A 181 10.79 13.96 -18.51
CA ALA A 181 12.09 13.63 -19.11
C ALA A 181 12.94 12.71 -18.23
N ILE A 182 12.84 12.82 -16.90
CA ILE A 182 13.55 11.94 -15.96
C ILE A 182 13.13 10.47 -16.09
N LEU A 183 11.89 10.21 -16.49
CA LEU A 183 11.37 8.86 -16.64
C LEU A 183 12.00 8.10 -17.81
N ARG A 184 12.55 8.83 -18.76
CA ARG A 184 13.26 8.24 -19.90
C ARG A 184 14.67 7.77 -19.53
N THR A 185 15.26 8.35 -18.48
CA THR A 185 16.66 8.10 -18.07
C THR A 185 16.79 7.37 -16.72
N ALA A 186 15.79 7.48 -15.83
CA ALA A 186 15.81 6.90 -14.49
C ALA A 186 14.89 5.68 -14.38
N TRP A 187 14.92 4.78 -15.36
CA TRP A 187 14.22 3.51 -15.30
C TRP A 187 14.95 2.56 -14.34
N PHE A 188 15.04 2.97 -13.08
CA PHE A 188 15.50 2.09 -12.01
C PHE A 188 14.49 0.96 -11.85
N ASN A 189 14.97 -0.26 -11.69
CA ASN A 189 14.11 -1.44 -11.60
C ASN A 189 13.45 -1.50 -10.20
N LEU A 190 12.57 -0.52 -9.94
CA LEU A 190 11.80 -0.40 -8.69
C LEU A 190 10.94 -1.64 -8.42
N ASP A 191 10.55 -2.35 -9.48
CA ASP A 191 9.81 -3.61 -9.33
C ASP A 191 10.65 -4.70 -8.69
N TRP A 192 11.94 -4.77 -9.03
CA TRP A 192 12.85 -5.72 -8.41
C TRP A 192 13.07 -5.40 -6.93
N LEU A 193 13.32 -4.12 -6.62
CA LEU A 193 13.43 -3.67 -5.22
C LEU A 193 12.15 -3.99 -4.44
N TRP A 194 10.99 -3.73 -5.04
CA TRP A 194 9.69 -4.01 -4.43
C TRP A 194 9.48 -5.49 -4.15
N ALA A 195 9.78 -6.35 -5.11
CA ALA A 195 9.69 -7.79 -4.95
C ALA A 195 10.62 -8.31 -3.84
N CYS A 196 11.84 -7.76 -3.72
CA CYS A 196 12.75 -8.07 -2.61
C CYS A 196 12.18 -7.68 -1.26
N VAL A 197 11.53 -6.50 -1.16
CA VAL A 197 10.89 -6.04 0.09
C VAL A 197 9.72 -6.95 0.48
N LEU A 198 8.91 -7.41 -0.48
CA LEU A 198 7.85 -8.39 -0.20
C LEU A 198 8.40 -9.69 0.39
N VAL A 199 9.43 -10.24 -0.22
CA VAL A 199 10.09 -11.47 0.26
C VAL A 199 10.70 -11.24 1.65
N ALA A 200 11.42 -10.14 1.84
CA ALA A 200 12.04 -9.80 3.12
C ALA A 200 10.99 -9.65 4.24
N THR A 201 9.86 -8.98 3.94
CA THR A 201 8.75 -8.84 4.90
C THR A 201 8.15 -10.21 5.26
N GLY A 202 7.94 -11.09 4.27
CA GLY A 202 7.42 -12.43 4.52
C GLY A 202 8.36 -13.29 5.36
N ILE A 203 9.67 -13.20 5.12
CA ILE A 203 10.70 -13.91 5.94
C ILE A 203 10.68 -13.35 7.36
N LEU A 204 10.63 -12.04 7.52
CA LEU A 204 10.62 -11.39 8.84
C LEU A 204 9.42 -11.83 9.69
N VAL A 205 8.24 -11.95 9.07
CA VAL A 205 7.01 -12.43 9.76
C VAL A 205 7.14 -13.86 10.27
N ILE A 206 7.91 -14.73 9.59
CA ILE A 206 8.14 -16.11 10.06
C ILE A 206 9.22 -16.15 11.16
N ALA A 207 10.16 -15.20 11.16
CA ALA A 207 11.32 -15.19 12.05
C ALA A 207 11.02 -14.54 13.42
N LEU A 208 9.95 -13.77 13.55
CA LEU A 208 9.51 -13.10 14.78
C LEU A 208 8.44 -13.90 15.51
#